data_a4e2633ac17a3eb2f0765771b7a83c6b
#
_entry.id   a4e2633ac17a3eb2f0765771b7a83c6b
#
_cell.length_a   1.000
_cell.length_b   1.000
_cell.length_c   1.000
_cell.angle_alpha   90.00
_cell.angle_beta   90.00
_cell.angle_gamma   90.00
#
_symmetry.space_group_name_H-M   'P 1'
#
loop_
_entity.id
_entity.type
_entity.pdbx_description
1 polymer ?
#
loop_
_entity_poly.entity_id
_entity_poly.type
_entity_poly.pdbx_seq_one_letter_code
_entity_poly.pdbx_strand_id
1 'polypeptide(L)'
;MKSIVGMHYWEQKIHLSWSSEESISTASFNLPADLRKDDIYSDSSILGGVLRTVREYLGQKVGITDFGLIVCTPDSFGLEDIHKIYAAGREVGVEMVRTLCETMSLALSIYGEYDFDGRMLAAVVGDGRVGVSEYEFSDIGVRKIDTYAAGKWGTTAFHKAPFLGGYANKLFDTTEAQVLFCAGNMNSTITFEQSIKSYADYSPAFANRGMQMKMVDSKAIIEGLGYYCGKLEEREAFVGLGVMDTLTPYDIFLEINGKMFRVINADTEFPGSEGIEMRKMPEGNGTETFKVYENRNKGFYQIGEVAVPTDNVQDFLKKPVWVGLGANKDRELSLVIQNMATEAYLEFPVGPASAKGVAAAGSGDDITEFIEKILPIIDNLEYASKFAQDEDNPYTKGIIQTYENAVKILEENGITIISGEGEPFDFNYQNAVAHVTDVDLPENTVKQVMQTGYVYKGKVIRTASVIVAN
;
A
#
# COMPACT_ATOMS: atom_id res chain seq x y z
N MET A 1 -15.71 -10.03 34.26
CA MET A 1 -14.64 -9.59 33.36
C MET A 1 -15.28 -9.42 31.98
N LYS A 2 -14.96 -8.38 31.25
CA LYS A 2 -15.50 -8.15 29.91
C LYS A 2 -14.89 -9.17 28.96
N SER A 3 -15.72 -9.94 28.24
CA SER A 3 -15.24 -10.92 27.26
C SER A 3 -14.65 -10.24 26.05
N ILE A 4 -13.61 -10.81 25.46
CA ILE A 4 -13.04 -10.37 24.19
C ILE A 4 -13.42 -11.36 23.10
N VAL A 5 -14.06 -10.88 22.05
CA VAL A 5 -14.58 -11.70 20.96
C VAL A 5 -13.89 -11.32 19.67
N GLY A 6 -13.38 -12.29 18.96
CA GLY A 6 -12.85 -12.14 17.60
C GLY A 6 -13.98 -12.30 16.56
N MET A 7 -13.96 -11.47 15.52
CA MET A 7 -14.87 -11.55 14.39
C MET A 7 -14.10 -11.60 13.09
N HIS A 8 -14.43 -12.56 12.23
CA HIS A 8 -13.91 -12.66 10.88
C HIS A 8 -15.05 -12.84 9.87
N TYR A 9 -15.04 -12.06 8.81
CA TYR A 9 -15.97 -12.21 7.69
C TYR A 9 -15.29 -12.95 6.54
N TRP A 10 -15.77 -14.18 6.28
CA TRP A 10 -15.19 -15.08 5.28
C TRP A 10 -16.27 -15.91 4.58
N GLU A 11 -16.22 -16.02 3.26
CA GLU A 11 -17.20 -16.77 2.46
C GLU A 11 -18.66 -16.37 2.76
N GLN A 12 -18.89 -15.06 2.87
CA GLN A 12 -20.19 -14.44 3.17
C GLN A 12 -20.82 -14.87 4.51
N LYS A 13 -20.00 -15.34 5.45
CA LYS A 13 -20.39 -15.72 6.81
C LYS A 13 -19.61 -14.92 7.84
N ILE A 14 -20.23 -14.73 9.00
CA ILE A 14 -19.52 -14.28 10.19
C ILE A 14 -19.01 -15.51 10.94
N HIS A 15 -17.75 -15.46 11.26
CA HIS A 15 -17.08 -16.40 12.15
C HIS A 15 -16.68 -15.65 13.42
N LEU A 16 -17.01 -16.22 14.58
CA LEU A 16 -16.70 -15.66 15.89
C LEU A 16 -15.80 -16.61 16.65
N SER A 17 -14.92 -16.06 17.49
CA SER A 17 -14.11 -16.83 18.43
C SER A 17 -13.94 -16.06 19.73
N TRP A 18 -13.83 -16.78 20.83
CA TRP A 18 -13.56 -16.23 22.17
C TRP A 18 -12.90 -17.30 23.03
N SER A 19 -12.24 -16.86 24.09
CA SER A 19 -11.70 -17.76 25.10
C SER A 19 -12.82 -18.24 26.03
N SER A 20 -12.80 -19.51 26.39
CA SER A 20 -13.67 -20.11 27.41
C SER A 20 -12.89 -21.05 28.29
N GLU A 21 -12.72 -20.69 29.57
CA GLU A 21 -12.02 -21.41 30.63
C GLU A 21 -10.65 -21.99 30.23
N GLU A 22 -10.57 -23.03 29.41
CA GLU A 22 -9.32 -23.65 28.95
C GLU A 22 -9.27 -23.91 27.44
N SER A 23 -10.24 -23.37 26.69
CA SER A 23 -10.35 -23.64 25.25
C SER A 23 -10.84 -22.43 24.46
N ILE A 24 -10.56 -22.46 23.15
CA ILE A 24 -11.11 -21.51 22.20
C ILE A 24 -12.50 -22.01 21.74
N SER A 25 -13.51 -21.21 21.99
CA SER A 25 -14.85 -21.45 21.47
C SER A 25 -15.06 -20.69 20.17
N THR A 26 -15.73 -21.33 19.22
CA THR A 26 -16.03 -20.72 17.92
C THR A 26 -17.52 -20.87 17.56
N ALA A 27 -18.04 -19.91 16.83
CA ALA A 27 -19.36 -19.99 16.22
C ALA A 27 -19.35 -19.38 14.82
N SER A 28 -20.26 -19.81 13.98
CA SER A 28 -20.44 -19.17 12.67
C SER A 28 -21.90 -19.09 12.28
N PHE A 29 -22.26 -18.02 11.57
CA PHE A 29 -23.62 -17.83 11.08
C PHE A 29 -23.65 -17.03 9.77
N ASN A 30 -24.74 -17.20 9.02
CA ASN A 30 -24.99 -16.44 7.82
C ASN A 30 -25.58 -15.07 8.17
N LEU A 31 -25.09 -14.02 7.51
CA LEU A 31 -25.73 -12.70 7.59
C LEU A 31 -27.12 -12.71 6.94
N PRO A 32 -28.02 -11.82 7.35
CA PRO A 32 -29.21 -11.46 6.59
C PRO A 32 -28.88 -11.11 5.14
N ALA A 33 -29.79 -11.40 4.22
CA ALA A 33 -29.51 -11.29 2.78
C ALA A 33 -29.14 -9.86 2.34
N ASP A 34 -29.72 -8.85 2.97
CA ASP A 34 -29.46 -7.43 2.73
C ASP A 34 -28.09 -6.97 3.20
N LEU A 35 -27.51 -7.63 4.21
CA LEU A 35 -26.18 -7.37 4.74
C LEU A 35 -25.10 -8.26 4.12
N ARG A 36 -25.46 -9.26 3.33
CA ARG A 36 -24.55 -10.20 2.70
C ARG A 36 -23.94 -9.59 1.43
N LYS A 37 -22.74 -9.08 1.53
CA LYS A 37 -21.98 -8.47 0.43
C LYS A 37 -20.61 -9.13 0.31
N ASP A 38 -19.99 -9.02 -0.84
CA ASP A 38 -18.59 -9.47 -1.04
C ASP A 38 -17.63 -8.65 -0.17
N ASP A 39 -17.95 -7.38 0.05
CA ASP A 39 -17.21 -6.50 0.94
C ASP A 39 -18.18 -5.76 1.88
N ILE A 40 -18.19 -6.17 3.16
CA ILE A 40 -19.02 -5.56 4.20
C ILE A 40 -18.42 -4.27 4.78
N TYR A 41 -17.17 -3.99 4.47
CA TYR A 41 -16.40 -2.88 5.06
C TYR A 41 -16.47 -1.61 4.21
N SER A 42 -16.86 -1.71 2.94
CA SER A 42 -16.93 -0.57 2.02
C SER A 42 -18.03 0.43 2.38
N ASP A 43 -19.10 -0.01 3.05
CA ASP A 43 -20.27 0.79 3.42
C ASP A 43 -20.49 0.75 4.94
N SER A 44 -20.38 1.90 5.60
CA SER A 44 -20.53 2.03 7.05
C SER A 44 -21.92 1.62 7.55
N SER A 45 -22.98 1.80 6.74
CA SER A 45 -24.34 1.37 7.08
C SER A 45 -24.46 -0.16 7.10
N ILE A 46 -23.86 -0.82 6.11
CA ILE A 46 -23.79 -2.30 6.05
C ILE A 46 -23.01 -2.82 7.24
N LEU A 47 -21.82 -2.26 7.47
CA LEU A 47 -20.96 -2.66 8.59
C LEU A 47 -21.66 -2.45 9.94
N GLY A 48 -22.33 -1.33 10.15
CA GLY A 48 -23.16 -1.09 11.34
C GLY A 48 -24.29 -2.11 11.52
N GLY A 49 -24.92 -2.53 10.42
CA GLY A 49 -25.92 -3.62 10.42
C GLY A 49 -25.31 -4.97 10.81
N VAL A 50 -24.13 -5.28 10.27
CA VAL A 50 -23.39 -6.50 10.62
C VAL A 50 -23.02 -6.50 12.11
N LEU A 51 -22.48 -5.42 12.64
CA LEU A 51 -22.09 -5.33 14.04
C LEU A 51 -23.30 -5.44 15.00
N ARG A 52 -24.45 -4.87 14.64
CA ARG A 52 -25.71 -5.10 15.39
C ARG A 52 -26.10 -6.58 15.40
N THR A 53 -26.04 -7.24 14.23
CA THR A 53 -26.35 -8.67 14.12
C THR A 53 -25.39 -9.52 14.95
N VAL A 54 -24.10 -9.20 14.97
CA VAL A 54 -23.10 -9.88 15.83
C VAL A 54 -23.44 -9.70 17.30
N ARG A 55 -23.78 -8.49 17.74
CA ARG A 55 -24.18 -8.21 19.12
C ARG A 55 -25.42 -8.99 19.54
N GLU A 56 -26.43 -9.02 18.67
CA GLU A 56 -27.66 -9.78 18.92
C GLU A 56 -27.39 -11.29 19.00
N TYR A 57 -26.57 -11.83 18.08
CA TYR A 57 -26.19 -13.23 18.09
C TYR A 57 -25.46 -13.62 19.38
N LEU A 58 -24.47 -12.84 19.78
CA LEU A 58 -23.71 -13.06 21.02
C LEU A 58 -24.62 -13.06 22.25
N GLY A 59 -25.51 -12.08 22.37
CA GLY A 59 -26.44 -11.99 23.50
C GLY A 59 -27.47 -13.12 23.52
N GLN A 60 -28.08 -13.46 22.39
CA GLN A 60 -29.20 -14.41 22.35
C GLN A 60 -28.75 -15.87 22.25
N LYS A 61 -27.67 -16.16 21.55
CA LYS A 61 -27.22 -17.53 21.25
C LYS A 61 -26.05 -18.00 22.09
N VAL A 62 -25.18 -17.07 22.49
CA VAL A 62 -23.95 -17.39 23.24
C VAL A 62 -24.06 -16.97 24.70
N GLY A 63 -24.89 -15.98 25.01
CA GLY A 63 -25.06 -15.46 26.37
C GLY A 63 -24.01 -14.37 26.72
N ILE A 64 -23.22 -13.89 25.76
CA ILE A 64 -22.25 -12.82 25.95
C ILE A 64 -22.91 -11.48 25.64
N THR A 65 -23.09 -10.63 26.65
CA THR A 65 -23.77 -9.32 26.52
C THR A 65 -22.83 -8.13 26.72
N ASP A 66 -21.72 -8.31 27.43
CA ASP A 66 -20.67 -7.31 27.64
C ASP A 66 -19.36 -7.83 27.08
N PHE A 67 -18.92 -7.24 25.96
CA PHE A 67 -17.73 -7.68 25.24
C PHE A 67 -17.01 -6.54 24.54
N GLY A 68 -15.73 -6.74 24.31
CA GLY A 68 -14.94 -5.96 23.33
C GLY A 68 -14.75 -6.81 22.08
N LEU A 69 -14.72 -6.17 20.92
CA LEU A 69 -14.60 -6.85 19.63
C LEU A 69 -13.23 -6.62 19.00
N ILE A 70 -12.62 -7.71 18.54
CA ILE A 70 -11.47 -7.68 17.63
C ILE A 70 -11.98 -8.06 16.23
N VAL A 71 -11.74 -7.21 15.25
CA VAL A 71 -12.14 -7.48 13.86
C VAL A 71 -10.93 -7.98 13.08
N CYS A 72 -11.02 -9.20 12.56
CA CYS A 72 -10.04 -9.73 11.61
C CYS A 72 -10.29 -9.14 10.24
N THR A 73 -9.31 -8.47 9.70
CA THR A 73 -9.40 -7.69 8.46
C THR A 73 -8.53 -8.28 7.36
N PRO A 74 -8.87 -8.06 6.08
CA PRO A 74 -7.95 -8.31 4.98
C PRO A 74 -6.61 -7.59 5.19
N ASP A 75 -5.51 -8.20 4.77
CA ASP A 75 -4.16 -7.61 4.85
C ASP A 75 -3.98 -6.33 4.01
N SER A 76 -4.90 -6.07 3.09
CA SER A 76 -4.91 -4.88 2.23
C SER A 76 -5.55 -3.65 2.86
N PHE A 77 -6.07 -3.74 4.09
CA PHE A 77 -6.74 -2.61 4.73
C PHE A 77 -5.73 -1.56 5.16
N GLY A 78 -6.00 -0.33 4.76
CA GLY A 78 -5.29 0.84 5.22
C GLY A 78 -6.01 1.51 6.38
N LEU A 79 -5.45 2.63 6.83
CA LEU A 79 -5.91 3.36 7.99
C LEU A 79 -7.37 3.85 7.84
N GLU A 80 -7.76 4.27 6.64
CA GLU A 80 -9.14 4.70 6.35
C GLU A 80 -10.15 3.57 6.56
N ASP A 81 -9.82 2.34 6.14
CA ASP A 81 -10.69 1.18 6.30
C ASP A 81 -10.84 0.80 7.77
N ILE A 82 -9.74 0.91 8.51
CA ILE A 82 -9.72 0.69 9.96
C ILE A 82 -10.59 1.74 10.68
N HIS A 83 -10.46 3.02 10.31
CA HIS A 83 -11.29 4.09 10.89
C HIS A 83 -12.79 3.86 10.66
N LYS A 84 -13.20 3.33 9.49
CA LYS A 84 -14.60 2.97 9.22
C LYS A 84 -15.10 1.91 10.20
N ILE A 85 -14.27 0.91 10.52
CA ILE A 85 -14.61 -0.15 11.47
C ILE A 85 -14.83 0.44 12.88
N TYR A 86 -13.90 1.27 13.36
CA TYR A 86 -14.03 1.92 14.67
C TYR A 86 -15.24 2.86 14.73
N ALA A 87 -15.49 3.64 13.67
CA ALA A 87 -16.64 4.53 13.58
C ALA A 87 -17.97 3.75 13.62
N ALA A 88 -18.10 2.67 12.86
CA ALA A 88 -19.26 1.82 12.87
C ALA A 88 -19.47 1.16 14.25
N GLY A 89 -18.40 0.74 14.93
CA GLY A 89 -18.47 0.23 16.30
C GLY A 89 -19.04 1.26 17.28
N ARG A 90 -18.51 2.47 17.27
CA ARG A 90 -18.99 3.58 18.09
C ARG A 90 -20.47 3.86 17.86
N GLU A 91 -20.92 3.90 16.60
CA GLU A 91 -22.31 4.17 16.23
C GLU A 91 -23.28 3.14 16.80
N VAL A 92 -22.89 1.87 16.82
CA VAL A 92 -23.76 0.78 17.31
C VAL A 92 -23.51 0.40 18.79
N GLY A 93 -22.61 1.11 19.46
CA GLY A 93 -22.28 0.87 20.87
C GLY A 93 -21.53 -0.46 21.10
N VAL A 94 -20.70 -0.87 20.16
CA VAL A 94 -19.77 -2.00 20.28
C VAL A 94 -18.37 -1.44 20.45
N GLU A 95 -17.69 -1.83 21.54
CA GLU A 95 -16.32 -1.42 21.76
C GLU A 95 -15.37 -2.17 20.82
N MET A 96 -14.66 -1.44 19.98
CA MET A 96 -13.56 -1.99 19.18
C MET A 96 -12.29 -2.02 20.01
N VAL A 97 -11.81 -3.23 20.30
CA VAL A 97 -10.55 -3.41 21.04
C VAL A 97 -9.38 -3.24 20.09
N ARG A 98 -9.44 -3.90 18.92
CA ARG A 98 -8.38 -3.89 17.91
C ARG A 98 -8.88 -4.40 16.55
N THR A 99 -8.14 -4.10 15.50
CA THR A 99 -8.18 -4.85 14.24
C THR A 99 -6.94 -5.72 14.13
N LEU A 100 -7.06 -6.88 13.48
CA LEU A 100 -5.98 -7.83 13.29
C LEU A 100 -6.04 -8.35 11.86
N CYS A 101 -4.94 -8.33 11.10
CA CYS A 101 -4.98 -8.83 9.74
C CYS A 101 -5.03 -10.36 9.68
N GLU A 102 -5.54 -10.89 8.55
CA GLU A 102 -5.75 -12.32 8.36
C GLU A 102 -4.47 -13.13 8.47
N THR A 103 -3.36 -12.64 7.91
CA THR A 103 -2.06 -13.33 8.01
C THR A 103 -1.49 -13.33 9.42
N MET A 104 -1.70 -12.27 10.22
CA MET A 104 -1.32 -12.25 11.63
C MET A 104 -2.17 -13.24 12.43
N SER A 105 -3.48 -13.30 12.19
CA SER A 105 -4.35 -14.30 12.81
C SER A 105 -3.87 -15.72 12.52
N LEU A 106 -3.49 -16.01 11.28
CA LEU A 106 -2.92 -17.29 10.90
C LEU A 106 -1.59 -17.55 11.64
N ALA A 107 -0.71 -16.56 11.70
CA ALA A 107 0.57 -16.67 12.39
C ALA A 107 0.38 -16.99 13.90
N LEU A 108 -0.61 -16.39 14.52
CA LEU A 108 -0.94 -16.64 15.94
C LEU A 108 -1.51 -18.05 16.17
N SER A 109 -2.27 -18.61 15.24
CA SER A 109 -2.69 -20.01 15.33
C SER A 109 -1.49 -20.96 15.30
N ILE A 110 -0.55 -20.71 14.38
CA ILE A 110 0.68 -21.50 14.26
C ILE A 110 1.53 -21.37 15.52
N TYR A 111 1.67 -20.16 16.09
CA TYR A 111 2.40 -19.92 17.33
C TYR A 111 1.78 -20.66 18.52
N GLY A 112 0.44 -20.71 18.59
CA GLY A 112 -0.26 -21.41 19.67
C GLY A 112 -0.22 -22.93 19.58
N GLU A 113 -0.06 -23.49 18.37
CA GLU A 113 -0.09 -24.93 18.14
C GLU A 113 1.29 -25.59 17.99
N TYR A 114 2.27 -24.84 17.49
CA TYR A 114 3.60 -25.35 17.15
C TYR A 114 4.68 -24.67 17.98
N ASP A 115 5.57 -25.48 18.55
CA ASP A 115 6.83 -25.00 19.13
C ASP A 115 7.79 -24.67 17.97
N PHE A 116 7.56 -23.51 17.33
CA PHE A 116 8.32 -23.04 16.17
C PHE A 116 9.04 -21.75 16.55
N ASP A 117 10.35 -21.76 16.38
CA ASP A 117 11.21 -20.59 16.52
C ASP A 117 11.81 -20.22 15.16
N GLY A 118 11.91 -18.92 14.87
CA GLY A 118 12.47 -18.40 13.62
C GLY A 118 11.44 -17.72 12.72
N ARG A 119 11.67 -17.75 11.40
CA ARG A 119 10.86 -17.01 10.43
C ARG A 119 9.99 -17.90 9.58
N MET A 120 8.75 -17.43 9.35
CA MET A 120 7.80 -18.07 8.46
C MET A 120 7.08 -17.06 7.57
N LEU A 121 6.58 -17.52 6.44
CA LEU A 121 5.58 -16.81 5.65
C LEU A 121 4.18 -17.32 6.00
N ALA A 122 3.26 -16.40 6.23
CA ALA A 122 1.84 -16.68 6.32
C ALA A 122 1.14 -16.17 5.06
N ALA A 123 0.36 -17.03 4.41
CA ALA A 123 -0.45 -16.67 3.26
C ALA A 123 -1.93 -16.96 3.53
N VAL A 124 -2.79 -16.01 3.25
CA VAL A 124 -4.25 -16.19 3.28
C VAL A 124 -4.80 -15.90 1.88
N VAL A 125 -5.55 -16.87 1.34
CA VAL A 125 -5.98 -16.83 -0.06
C VAL A 125 -7.43 -17.24 -0.22
N GLY A 126 -8.24 -16.37 -0.74
CA GLY A 126 -9.67 -16.65 -0.95
C GLY A 126 -10.51 -15.38 -1.04
N ASP A 127 -11.79 -15.52 -1.29
CA ASP A 127 -12.74 -14.41 -1.41
C ASP A 127 -12.26 -13.26 -2.33
N GLY A 128 -11.55 -13.64 -3.42
CA GLY A 128 -10.99 -12.68 -4.37
C GLY A 128 -9.84 -11.83 -3.84
N ARG A 129 -9.20 -12.22 -2.74
CA ARG A 129 -8.08 -11.52 -2.11
C ARG A 129 -6.93 -12.45 -1.76
N VAL A 130 -5.77 -11.85 -1.56
CA VAL A 130 -4.55 -12.51 -1.11
C VAL A 130 -3.84 -11.62 -0.11
N GLY A 131 -3.35 -12.21 0.96
CA GLY A 131 -2.39 -11.62 1.89
C GLY A 131 -1.19 -12.57 2.02
N VAL A 132 0.03 -12.02 2.00
CA VAL A 132 1.26 -12.77 2.29
C VAL A 132 2.17 -11.90 3.12
N SER A 133 2.51 -12.33 4.32
CA SER A 133 3.39 -11.59 5.22
C SER A 133 4.42 -12.52 5.87
N GLU A 134 5.58 -11.97 6.21
CA GLU A 134 6.63 -12.66 6.96
C GLU A 134 6.53 -12.35 8.44
N TYR A 135 6.70 -13.37 9.25
CA TYR A 135 6.65 -13.28 10.70
C TYR A 135 7.89 -13.93 11.31
N GLU A 136 8.38 -13.33 12.37
CA GLU A 136 9.41 -13.87 13.24
C GLU A 136 8.77 -14.35 14.55
N PHE A 137 9.04 -15.58 14.89
CA PHE A 137 8.59 -16.22 16.11
C PHE A 137 9.74 -16.29 17.11
N SER A 138 9.44 -16.03 18.36
CA SER A 138 10.37 -16.14 19.47
C SER A 138 9.59 -16.47 20.75
N ASP A 139 10.32 -16.75 21.83
CA ASP A 139 9.75 -16.96 23.16
C ASP A 139 8.96 -15.76 23.71
N ILE A 140 9.18 -14.56 23.15
CA ILE A 140 8.46 -13.34 23.52
C ILE A 140 7.25 -13.03 22.63
N GLY A 141 7.00 -13.82 21.57
CA GLY A 141 5.81 -13.67 20.73
C GLY A 141 6.04 -13.69 19.22
N VAL A 142 5.10 -13.12 18.50
CA VAL A 142 5.03 -13.08 17.04
C VAL A 142 5.23 -11.64 16.56
N ARG A 143 6.28 -11.40 15.79
CA ARG A 143 6.60 -10.11 15.20
C ARG A 143 6.43 -10.15 13.68
N LYS A 144 5.66 -9.24 13.12
CA LYS A 144 5.58 -9.06 11.68
C LYS A 144 6.87 -8.41 11.16
N ILE A 145 7.45 -8.98 10.12
CA ILE A 145 8.68 -8.47 9.50
C ILE A 145 8.38 -7.65 8.26
N ASP A 146 7.49 -8.17 7.39
CA ASP A 146 7.16 -7.48 6.14
C ASP A 146 5.81 -7.99 5.58
N THR A 147 5.17 -7.18 4.75
CA THR A 147 3.99 -7.55 3.97
C THR A 147 4.34 -7.61 2.50
N TYR A 148 4.12 -8.73 1.92
CA TYR A 148 4.59 -9.06 0.60
C TYR A 148 3.52 -9.05 -0.47
N ALA A 149 2.35 -9.40 -0.13
CA ALA A 149 1.20 -9.22 -0.97
C ALA A 149 0.01 -8.86 -0.10
N ALA A 150 -0.71 -7.85 -0.51
CA ALA A 150 -1.99 -7.52 0.07
C ALA A 150 -2.88 -6.93 -1.03
N GLY A 151 -4.05 -7.53 -1.27
CA GLY A 151 -4.98 -6.97 -2.25
C GLY A 151 -5.90 -7.95 -2.93
N LYS A 152 -6.51 -7.46 -4.02
CA LYS A 152 -7.42 -8.27 -4.85
C LYS A 152 -6.64 -9.31 -5.63
N TRP A 153 -7.15 -10.52 -5.57
CA TRP A 153 -6.67 -11.64 -6.36
C TRP A 153 -7.65 -11.96 -7.49
N GLY A 154 -7.20 -11.84 -8.74
CA GLY A 154 -7.97 -12.27 -9.89
C GLY A 154 -7.36 -13.55 -10.51
N THR A 155 -8.19 -14.52 -10.80
CA THR A 155 -7.80 -15.79 -11.41
C THR A 155 -7.01 -15.64 -12.72
N THR A 156 -7.16 -14.55 -13.42
CA THR A 156 -6.44 -14.23 -14.66
C THR A 156 -5.03 -13.68 -14.46
N ALA A 157 -4.74 -13.04 -13.34
CA ALA A 157 -3.40 -12.51 -13.04
C ALA A 157 -2.42 -13.64 -12.67
N PHE A 158 -2.92 -14.70 -12.08
CA PHE A 158 -2.13 -15.84 -11.62
C PHE A 158 -1.55 -16.71 -12.75
N HIS A 159 -2.23 -16.79 -13.88
CA HIS A 159 -1.78 -17.61 -14.99
C HIS A 159 -0.78 -16.95 -15.94
N LYS A 160 -0.58 -15.63 -15.84
CA LYS A 160 0.18 -14.88 -16.86
C LYS A 160 1.36 -14.07 -16.35
N ALA A 161 1.48 -13.87 -15.05
CA ALA A 161 2.59 -13.11 -14.51
C ALA A 161 3.46 -14.01 -13.64
N PRO A 162 4.77 -13.80 -13.62
CA PRO A 162 5.53 -14.25 -12.48
C PRO A 162 4.93 -13.55 -11.27
N PHE A 163 3.98 -14.21 -10.75
CA PHE A 163 3.36 -14.36 -9.51
C PHE A 163 2.71 -13.17 -8.82
N LEU A 164 3.17 -12.02 -8.72
CA LEU A 164 2.59 -10.91 -7.98
C LEU A 164 3.06 -9.56 -8.54
N GLY A 165 3.35 -9.49 -9.84
CA GLY A 165 3.91 -8.30 -10.45
C GLY A 165 5.09 -7.75 -9.64
N GLY A 166 6.25 -7.57 -10.17
CA GLY A 166 7.46 -6.94 -9.62
C GLY A 166 7.79 -6.99 -8.11
N TYR A 167 6.78 -7.06 -7.24
CA TYR A 167 6.94 -7.13 -5.78
C TYR A 167 7.31 -8.53 -5.29
N ALA A 168 6.68 -9.56 -5.80
CA ALA A 168 6.98 -10.94 -5.41
C ALA A 168 8.42 -11.34 -5.71
N ASN A 169 9.00 -10.81 -6.78
CA ASN A 169 10.36 -11.13 -7.16
C ASN A 169 11.39 -10.69 -6.11
N LYS A 170 11.22 -9.50 -5.52
CA LYS A 170 12.11 -9.07 -4.43
C LYS A 170 11.93 -9.90 -3.16
N LEU A 171 10.78 -10.32 -2.91
CA LEU A 171 10.26 -10.91 -1.77
C LEU A 171 10.73 -12.30 -1.44
N PHE A 172 10.41 -13.21 -2.31
CA PHE A 172 10.89 -14.57 -2.22
C PHE A 172 12.41 -14.67 -2.38
N ASP A 173 13.05 -13.67 -2.98
CA ASP A 173 14.49 -13.60 -3.07
C ASP A 173 15.14 -13.03 -1.80
N THR A 174 14.42 -12.26 -0.99
CA THR A 174 14.94 -11.61 0.22
C THR A 174 14.49 -12.25 1.53
N THR A 175 13.38 -13.00 1.54
CA THR A 175 12.89 -13.66 2.78
C THR A 175 13.90 -14.64 3.35
N GLU A 176 14.04 -14.68 4.65
CA GLU A 176 14.80 -15.69 5.37
C GLU A 176 13.95 -16.89 5.81
N ALA A 177 12.63 -16.80 5.61
CA ALA A 177 11.70 -17.88 5.96
C ALA A 177 11.97 -19.15 5.15
N GLN A 178 11.87 -20.30 5.82
CA GLN A 178 12.00 -21.63 5.21
C GLN A 178 10.67 -22.35 5.08
N VAL A 179 9.63 -21.84 5.75
CA VAL A 179 8.30 -22.45 5.77
C VAL A 179 7.27 -21.39 5.38
N LEU A 180 6.33 -21.80 4.52
CA LEU A 180 5.16 -21.02 4.16
C LEU A 180 3.90 -21.77 4.59
N PHE A 181 3.11 -21.19 5.50
CA PHE A 181 1.78 -21.68 5.84
C PHE A 181 0.75 -20.95 4.99
N CYS A 182 -0.13 -21.70 4.36
CA CYS A 182 -1.19 -21.17 3.50
C CYS A 182 -2.56 -21.62 3.98
N ALA A 183 -3.41 -20.66 4.34
CA ALA A 183 -4.81 -20.86 4.69
C ALA A 183 -5.72 -20.29 3.60
N GLY A 184 -6.89 -20.88 3.40
CA GLY A 184 -7.87 -20.38 2.45
C GLY A 184 -8.84 -21.45 1.98
N ASN A 185 -9.67 -21.11 0.99
CA ASN A 185 -10.51 -22.14 0.38
C ASN A 185 -9.69 -23.05 -0.54
N MET A 186 -10.15 -24.29 -0.70
CA MET A 186 -9.42 -25.35 -1.37
C MET A 186 -8.94 -25.00 -2.79
N ASN A 187 -9.79 -24.36 -3.60
CA ASN A 187 -9.42 -24.01 -4.98
C ASN A 187 -8.35 -22.92 -5.02
N SER A 188 -8.48 -21.93 -4.15
CA SER A 188 -7.53 -20.82 -4.08
C SER A 188 -6.15 -21.28 -3.57
N THR A 189 -6.12 -22.15 -2.56
CA THR A 189 -4.86 -22.69 -2.01
C THR A 189 -4.14 -23.58 -3.03
N ILE A 190 -4.84 -24.42 -3.78
CA ILE A 190 -4.25 -25.21 -4.86
C ILE A 190 -3.65 -24.33 -5.95
N THR A 191 -4.38 -23.28 -6.37
CA THR A 191 -3.89 -22.34 -7.38
C THR A 191 -2.67 -21.59 -6.87
N PHE A 192 -2.68 -21.18 -5.60
CA PHE A 192 -1.55 -20.53 -4.96
C PHE A 192 -0.32 -21.45 -4.91
N GLU A 193 -0.49 -22.70 -4.51
CA GLU A 193 0.59 -23.70 -4.50
C GLU A 193 1.22 -23.90 -5.90
N GLN A 194 0.38 -24.02 -6.93
CA GLN A 194 0.87 -24.15 -8.32
C GLN A 194 1.68 -22.94 -8.75
N SER A 195 1.27 -21.75 -8.31
CA SER A 195 1.97 -20.51 -8.62
C SER A 195 3.32 -20.43 -7.91
N ILE A 196 3.41 -20.87 -6.65
CA ILE A 196 4.68 -20.95 -5.91
C ILE A 196 5.63 -21.94 -6.60
N LYS A 197 5.14 -23.10 -7.01
CA LYS A 197 5.94 -24.08 -7.77
C LYS A 197 6.46 -23.50 -9.08
N SER A 198 5.61 -22.80 -9.83
CA SER A 198 6.02 -22.15 -11.08
C SER A 198 7.07 -21.04 -10.82
N TYR A 199 6.98 -20.35 -9.70
CA TYR A 199 8.00 -19.35 -9.33
C TYR A 199 9.36 -20.02 -9.05
N ALA A 200 9.38 -21.17 -8.40
CA ALA A 200 10.60 -21.92 -8.13
C ALA A 200 11.35 -22.31 -9.45
N ASP A 201 10.60 -22.55 -10.53
CA ASP A 201 11.20 -22.83 -11.85
C ASP A 201 11.90 -21.59 -12.45
N TYR A 202 11.48 -20.38 -12.08
CA TYR A 202 12.06 -19.12 -12.56
C TYR A 202 13.15 -18.55 -11.67
N SER A 203 13.12 -18.83 -10.37
CA SER A 203 14.09 -18.29 -9.40
C SER A 203 14.95 -19.41 -8.80
N PRO A 204 16.17 -19.63 -9.29
CA PRO A 204 17.10 -20.57 -8.66
C PRO A 204 17.42 -20.23 -7.20
N ALA A 205 17.43 -18.95 -6.85
CA ALA A 205 17.64 -18.51 -5.47
C ALA A 205 16.51 -18.99 -4.55
N PHE A 206 15.27 -18.88 -4.99
CA PHE A 206 14.11 -19.40 -4.26
C PHE A 206 14.09 -20.95 -4.22
N ALA A 207 14.32 -21.60 -5.36
CA ALA A 207 14.38 -23.06 -5.44
C ALA A 207 15.43 -23.67 -4.51
N ASN A 208 16.62 -23.05 -4.44
CA ASN A 208 17.74 -23.53 -3.60
C ASN A 208 17.49 -23.37 -2.09
N ARG A 209 16.54 -22.52 -1.67
CA ARG A 209 16.16 -22.38 -0.25
C ARG A 209 15.36 -23.57 0.28
N GLY A 210 14.74 -24.34 -0.60
CA GLY A 210 13.97 -25.50 -0.22
C GLY A 210 12.75 -25.17 0.65
N MET A 211 12.10 -24.02 0.38
CA MET A 211 10.93 -23.58 1.16
C MET A 211 9.86 -24.66 1.22
N GLN A 212 9.48 -25.02 2.41
CA GLN A 212 8.40 -25.98 2.65
C GLN A 212 7.07 -25.25 2.69
N MET A 213 6.10 -25.73 1.92
CA MET A 213 4.74 -25.20 1.93
C MET A 213 3.82 -26.13 2.69
N LYS A 214 3.10 -25.58 3.66
CA LYS A 214 2.12 -26.29 4.49
C LYS A 214 0.75 -25.67 4.28
N MET A 215 -0.20 -26.48 3.80
CA MET A 215 -1.60 -26.09 3.73
C MET A 215 -2.26 -26.32 5.08
N VAL A 216 -3.00 -25.32 5.54
CA VAL A 216 -3.81 -25.41 6.76
C VAL A 216 -5.26 -25.05 6.45
N ASP A 217 -6.18 -25.54 7.27
CA ASP A 217 -7.59 -25.20 7.14
C ASP A 217 -7.82 -23.72 7.39
N SER A 218 -8.78 -23.11 6.72
CA SER A 218 -9.18 -21.70 6.93
C SER A 218 -9.64 -21.40 8.36
N LYS A 219 -10.02 -22.45 9.14
CA LYS A 219 -10.29 -22.32 10.57
C LYS A 219 -9.11 -21.82 11.37
N ALA A 220 -7.87 -22.09 10.92
CA ALA A 220 -6.67 -21.59 11.60
C ALA A 220 -6.71 -20.06 11.77
N ILE A 221 -7.32 -19.32 10.86
CA ILE A 221 -7.47 -17.87 10.98
C ILE A 221 -8.32 -17.51 12.21
N ILE A 222 -9.48 -18.17 12.38
CA ILE A 222 -10.39 -17.86 13.49
C ILE A 222 -9.89 -18.44 14.81
N GLU A 223 -9.14 -19.54 14.80
CA GLU A 223 -8.50 -20.12 15.96
C GLU A 223 -7.37 -19.23 16.48
N GLY A 224 -6.53 -18.68 15.59
CA GLY A 224 -5.52 -17.70 15.97
C GLY A 224 -6.11 -16.40 16.53
N LEU A 225 -7.23 -15.95 15.98
CA LEU A 225 -7.96 -14.82 16.53
C LEU A 225 -8.49 -15.13 17.94
N GLY A 226 -9.04 -16.33 18.17
CA GLY A 226 -9.48 -16.78 19.49
C GLY A 226 -8.35 -16.94 20.51
N TYR A 227 -7.21 -17.46 20.07
CA TYR A 227 -5.99 -17.52 20.87
C TYR A 227 -5.58 -16.13 21.36
N TYR A 228 -5.58 -15.15 20.46
CA TYR A 228 -5.27 -13.77 20.79
C TYR A 228 -6.28 -13.14 21.75
N CYS A 229 -7.58 -13.40 21.56
CA CYS A 229 -8.62 -12.95 22.48
C CYS A 229 -8.37 -13.48 23.91
N GLY A 230 -8.01 -14.76 24.05
CA GLY A 230 -7.68 -15.37 25.34
C GLY A 230 -6.48 -14.71 25.99
N LYS A 231 -5.45 -14.45 25.23
CA LYS A 231 -4.24 -13.77 25.75
C LYS A 231 -4.50 -12.34 26.21
N LEU A 232 -5.41 -11.63 25.56
CA LEU A 232 -5.84 -10.28 25.99
C LEU A 232 -6.66 -10.31 27.30
N GLU A 233 -7.41 -11.36 27.55
CA GLU A 233 -8.16 -11.55 28.79
C GLU A 233 -7.23 -11.91 29.98
N GLU A 234 -6.15 -12.64 29.72
CA GLU A 234 -5.13 -13.04 30.71
C GLU A 234 -4.12 -11.91 31.01
N ARG A 235 -4.58 -10.79 31.54
CA ARG A 235 -3.79 -9.55 31.72
C ARG A 235 -2.35 -9.69 32.23
N GLU A 236 -2.01 -10.75 32.96
CA GLU A 236 -0.67 -10.99 33.51
C GLU A 236 0.27 -11.71 32.52
N ALA A 237 -0.26 -12.50 31.58
CA ALA A 237 0.52 -13.21 30.57
C ALA A 237 0.88 -12.34 29.36
N PHE A 238 0.29 -11.16 29.24
CA PHE A 238 0.43 -10.29 28.07
C PHE A 238 1.80 -9.62 27.94
N VAL A 239 2.59 -9.59 29.01
CA VAL A 239 3.96 -9.03 29.00
C VAL A 239 4.91 -9.84 28.11
N GLY A 240 4.53 -11.04 27.68
CA GLY A 240 5.36 -11.92 26.87
C GLY A 240 4.92 -12.10 25.41
N LEU A 241 3.68 -11.76 25.04
CA LEU A 241 3.24 -11.92 23.65
C LEU A 241 3.41 -10.61 22.89
N GLY A 242 4.59 -10.37 22.37
CA GLY A 242 4.89 -9.20 21.52
C GLY A 242 4.19 -9.29 20.17
N VAL A 243 2.85 -9.24 20.16
CA VAL A 243 2.11 -8.94 18.94
C VAL A 243 2.26 -7.45 18.71
N MET A 244 3.24 -7.09 17.92
CA MET A 244 3.43 -5.73 17.50
C MET A 244 2.25 -5.31 16.62
N ASP A 245 1.52 -4.33 17.09
CA ASP A 245 0.42 -3.74 16.34
C ASP A 245 1.02 -2.71 15.39
N THR A 246 0.84 -2.92 14.11
CA THR A 246 1.31 -1.96 13.10
C THR A 246 0.18 -0.99 12.76
N LEU A 247 0.53 0.27 12.53
CA LEU A 247 -0.44 1.31 12.23
C LEU A 247 -1.15 1.04 10.90
N THR A 248 -0.38 0.71 9.88
CA THR A 248 -0.84 0.45 8.51
C THR A 248 0.21 -0.38 7.78
N PRO A 249 -0.19 -1.24 6.83
CA PRO A 249 0.75 -1.96 5.97
C PRO A 249 1.36 -1.08 4.86
N TYR A 250 1.12 0.22 4.87
CA TYR A 250 1.56 1.16 3.84
C TYR A 250 2.42 2.26 4.41
N ASP A 251 3.40 2.72 3.63
CA ASP A 251 4.11 3.95 3.93
C ASP A 251 3.15 5.14 3.97
N ILE A 252 3.27 6.00 4.99
CA ILE A 252 2.51 7.25 5.08
C ILE A 252 3.42 8.42 4.71
N PHE A 253 2.89 9.26 3.84
CA PHE A 253 3.54 10.46 3.33
C PHE A 253 2.81 11.72 3.76
N LEU A 254 3.57 12.75 3.99
CA LEU A 254 3.09 14.10 4.22
C LEU A 254 3.45 14.97 3.01
N GLU A 255 2.47 15.61 2.41
CA GLU A 255 2.70 16.60 1.36
C GLU A 255 3.00 17.97 1.99
N ILE A 256 4.17 18.51 1.68
CA ILE A 256 4.62 19.83 2.15
C ILE A 256 5.12 20.61 0.94
N ASN A 257 4.48 21.72 0.61
CA ASN A 257 4.82 22.54 -0.56
C ASN A 257 4.87 21.74 -1.88
N GLY A 258 3.91 20.85 -2.09
CA GLY A 258 3.83 20.01 -3.28
C GLY A 258 4.89 18.90 -3.37
N LYS A 259 5.65 18.67 -2.30
CA LYS A 259 6.62 17.57 -2.21
C LYS A 259 6.16 16.53 -1.22
N MET A 260 6.34 15.27 -1.59
CA MET A 260 5.98 14.12 -0.78
C MET A 260 7.15 13.70 0.11
N PHE A 261 6.93 13.64 1.42
CA PHE A 261 7.92 13.18 2.39
C PHE A 261 7.37 11.94 3.10
N ARG A 262 8.07 10.82 3.05
CA ARG A 262 7.72 9.66 3.84
C ARG A 262 7.97 9.98 5.31
N VAL A 263 6.93 9.90 6.14
CA VAL A 263 6.98 10.23 7.57
C VAL A 263 6.73 9.01 8.45
N ILE A 264 6.02 8.00 7.96
CA ILE A 264 5.83 6.72 8.66
C ILE A 264 6.13 5.60 7.67
N ASN A 265 6.98 4.66 8.04
CA ASN A 265 7.24 3.48 7.23
C ASN A 265 6.09 2.49 7.35
N ALA A 266 5.87 1.71 6.28
CA ALA A 266 4.99 0.55 6.35
C ALA A 266 5.38 -0.34 7.55
N ASP A 267 4.36 -0.91 8.17
CA ASP A 267 4.53 -1.81 9.31
C ASP A 267 5.26 -1.20 10.54
N THR A 268 5.31 0.15 10.65
CA THR A 268 5.79 0.83 11.87
C THR A 268 4.95 0.42 13.08
N GLU A 269 5.63 0.12 14.17
CA GLU A 269 5.01 -0.23 15.46
C GLU A 269 4.09 0.89 15.96
N PHE A 270 3.00 0.45 16.57
CA PHE A 270 1.98 1.35 17.10
C PHE A 270 1.81 1.13 18.62
N PRO A 271 1.62 2.15 19.48
CA PRO A 271 1.58 3.59 19.14
C PRO A 271 2.99 4.20 18.97
N GLY A 272 3.10 5.17 18.07
CA GLY A 272 4.36 5.83 17.79
C GLY A 272 4.17 7.16 17.06
N SER A 273 5.25 7.92 16.97
CA SER A 273 5.31 9.13 16.14
C SER A 273 6.59 9.10 15.31
N GLU A 274 6.46 9.39 14.03
CA GLU A 274 7.59 9.53 13.12
C GLU A 274 7.46 10.82 12.30
N GLY A 275 8.58 11.36 11.83
CA GLY A 275 8.60 12.60 11.07
C GLY A 275 9.96 12.96 10.54
N ILE A 276 10.04 14.15 10.00
CA ILE A 276 11.24 14.72 9.35
C ILE A 276 11.66 16.01 10.02
N GLU A 277 12.97 16.24 10.05
CA GLU A 277 13.50 17.54 10.42
C GLU A 277 13.39 18.52 9.25
N MET A 278 12.90 19.72 9.54
CA MET A 278 12.85 20.82 8.59
C MET A 278 13.63 22.03 9.15
N ARG A 279 14.38 22.73 8.29
CA ARG A 279 15.11 23.93 8.70
C ARG A 279 14.19 25.07 9.10
N LYS A 280 13.01 25.15 8.49
CA LYS A 280 11.94 26.08 8.86
C LYS A 280 10.61 25.59 8.26
N MET A 281 9.52 25.99 8.90
CA MET A 281 8.18 25.78 8.35
C MET A 281 8.00 26.56 7.04
N PRO A 282 7.15 26.08 6.13
CA PRO A 282 6.74 26.85 4.96
C PRO A 282 6.14 28.19 5.35
N GLU A 283 6.49 29.26 4.63
CA GLU A 283 5.91 30.58 4.82
C GLU A 283 4.64 30.69 3.97
N GLY A 284 3.47 30.44 4.59
CA GLY A 284 2.16 30.64 3.98
C GLY A 284 1.47 31.91 4.49
N ASN A 285 0.54 32.46 3.73
CA ASN A 285 -0.30 33.57 4.14
C ASN A 285 -1.63 33.03 4.69
N GLY A 286 -1.76 32.95 6.01
CA GLY A 286 -3.00 32.66 6.73
C GLY A 286 -3.16 31.21 7.19
N THR A 287 -3.13 30.23 6.29
CA THR A 287 -3.29 28.81 6.63
C THR A 287 -2.41 27.96 5.73
N GLU A 288 -1.61 27.09 6.32
CA GLU A 288 -0.86 26.06 5.60
C GLU A 288 -1.62 24.75 5.69
N THR A 289 -1.76 24.05 4.54
CA THR A 289 -2.48 22.76 4.49
C THR A 289 -1.50 21.65 4.23
N PHE A 290 -1.46 20.70 5.14
CA PHE A 290 -0.70 19.47 5.04
C PHE A 290 -1.65 18.34 4.64
N LYS A 291 -1.34 17.63 3.58
CA LYS A 291 -2.12 16.47 3.15
C LYS A 291 -1.38 15.19 3.49
N VAL A 292 -2.12 14.21 3.95
CA VAL A 292 -1.59 12.91 4.39
C VAL A 292 -2.02 11.85 3.40
N TYR A 293 -1.05 11.04 2.97
CA TYR A 293 -1.27 9.99 1.97
C TYR A 293 -0.73 8.64 2.43
N GLU A 294 -1.41 7.56 2.05
CA GLU A 294 -0.85 6.21 2.03
C GLU A 294 -0.35 5.86 0.63
N ASN A 295 0.85 5.29 0.53
CA ASN A 295 1.37 4.76 -0.73
C ASN A 295 0.94 3.31 -0.91
N ARG A 296 -0.21 3.11 -1.53
CA ARG A 296 -0.75 1.77 -1.85
C ARG A 296 -0.27 1.32 -3.22
N ASN A 297 -0.36 0.02 -3.53
CA ASN A 297 0.13 -0.62 -4.77
C ASN A 297 -0.25 0.07 -6.10
N LYS A 298 -1.19 1.01 -6.09
CA LYS A 298 -1.65 1.76 -7.27
C LYS A 298 -1.37 3.26 -7.19
N GLY A 299 -0.60 3.71 -6.21
CA GLY A 299 -0.25 5.11 -6.02
C GLY A 299 -0.62 5.68 -4.66
N PHE A 300 -0.51 7.01 -4.53
CA PHE A 300 -0.78 7.73 -3.30
C PHE A 300 -2.29 7.96 -3.12
N TYR A 301 -2.82 7.55 -1.98
CA TYR A 301 -4.21 7.79 -1.58
C TYR A 301 -4.24 8.81 -0.46
N GLN A 302 -4.92 9.94 -0.67
CA GLN A 302 -5.09 10.92 0.40
C GLN A 302 -6.02 10.35 1.46
N ILE A 303 -5.48 10.17 2.67
CA ILE A 303 -6.21 9.64 3.83
C ILE A 303 -6.63 10.75 4.82
N GLY A 304 -6.10 11.96 4.65
CA GLY A 304 -6.48 13.08 5.49
C GLY A 304 -5.81 14.39 5.10
N GLU A 305 -6.20 15.46 5.79
CA GLU A 305 -5.58 16.77 5.67
C GLU A 305 -5.63 17.54 6.99
N VAL A 306 -4.68 18.44 7.16
CA VAL A 306 -4.57 19.32 8.34
C VAL A 306 -4.36 20.75 7.89
N ALA A 307 -5.26 21.63 8.28
CA ALA A 307 -5.10 23.06 8.09
C ALA A 307 -4.46 23.69 9.35
N VAL A 308 -3.25 24.19 9.21
CA VAL A 308 -2.49 24.83 10.30
C VAL A 308 -2.53 26.34 10.12
N PRO A 309 -3.19 27.10 11.04
CA PRO A 309 -3.15 28.56 11.00
C PRO A 309 -1.71 29.06 11.23
N THR A 310 -1.18 29.85 10.31
CA THR A 310 0.20 30.34 10.40
C THR A 310 0.44 31.24 11.61
N ASP A 311 -0.60 31.92 12.10
CA ASP A 311 -0.51 32.75 13.31
C ASP A 311 -0.20 31.92 14.57
N ASN A 312 -0.65 30.66 14.62
CA ASN A 312 -0.42 29.75 15.75
C ASN A 312 0.99 29.15 15.75
N VAL A 313 1.71 29.23 14.64
CA VAL A 313 3.04 28.60 14.48
C VAL A 313 4.16 29.63 14.26
N GLN A 314 3.90 30.92 14.46
CA GLN A 314 4.88 31.97 14.20
C GLN A 314 6.21 31.79 14.94
N ASP A 315 6.17 31.27 16.16
CA ASP A 315 7.38 30.98 16.93
C ASP A 315 8.18 29.81 16.39
N PHE A 316 7.57 29.00 15.52
CA PHE A 316 8.17 27.83 14.86
C PHE A 316 8.68 28.15 13.45
N LEU A 317 8.19 29.23 12.80
CA LEU A 317 8.48 29.55 11.39
C LEU A 317 9.95 29.85 11.09
N LYS A 318 10.71 30.30 12.10
CA LYS A 318 12.09 30.79 11.93
C LYS A 318 13.16 29.86 12.50
N LYS A 319 12.79 28.73 13.04
CA LYS A 319 13.68 27.78 13.74
C LYS A 319 13.62 26.38 13.10
N PRO A 320 14.64 25.55 13.28
CA PRO A 320 14.53 24.14 12.92
C PRO A 320 13.37 23.50 13.68
N VAL A 321 12.50 22.83 12.94
CA VAL A 321 11.35 22.10 13.46
C VAL A 321 11.39 20.65 13.03
N TRP A 322 10.88 19.79 13.88
CA TRP A 322 10.50 18.45 13.50
C TRP A 322 9.01 18.48 13.13
N VAL A 323 8.66 17.90 11.97
CA VAL A 323 7.29 17.80 11.49
C VAL A 323 6.99 16.33 11.21
N GLY A 324 5.98 15.81 11.84
CA GLY A 324 5.64 14.41 11.71
C GLY A 324 4.20 14.10 12.03
N LEU A 325 3.88 12.83 12.05
CA LEU A 325 2.58 12.30 12.42
C LEU A 325 2.70 11.47 13.68
N GLY A 326 1.81 11.71 14.64
CA GLY A 326 1.56 10.84 15.76
C GLY A 326 0.24 10.10 15.57
N ALA A 327 0.09 8.96 16.20
CA ALA A 327 -1.16 8.21 16.20
C ALA A 327 -1.56 7.85 17.64
N ASN A 328 -2.83 8.08 17.98
CA ASN A 328 -3.37 7.70 19.28
C ASN A 328 -3.81 6.21 19.29
N LYS A 329 -4.26 5.73 20.46
CA LYS A 329 -4.73 4.35 20.64
C LYS A 329 -5.88 3.93 19.70
N ASP A 330 -6.66 4.89 19.20
CA ASP A 330 -7.75 4.68 18.26
C ASP A 330 -7.28 4.82 16.80
N ARG A 331 -5.95 4.90 16.59
CA ARG A 331 -5.29 5.11 15.29
C ARG A 331 -5.68 6.39 14.57
N GLU A 332 -6.18 7.37 15.32
CA GLU A 332 -6.41 8.70 14.78
C GLU A 332 -5.07 9.42 14.68
N LEU A 333 -4.80 9.97 13.50
CA LEU A 333 -3.56 10.68 13.23
C LEU A 333 -3.63 12.14 13.70
N SER A 334 -2.50 12.62 14.18
CA SER A 334 -2.28 14.04 14.46
C SER A 334 -0.99 14.50 13.77
N LEU A 335 -1.01 15.68 13.17
CA LEU A 335 0.19 16.38 12.75
C LEU A 335 0.87 16.97 13.97
N VAL A 336 2.12 16.65 14.18
CA VAL A 336 2.94 17.17 15.28
C VAL A 336 4.02 18.07 14.70
N ILE A 337 4.15 19.28 15.24
CA ILE A 337 5.19 20.24 14.89
C ILE A 337 5.96 20.54 16.18
N GLN A 338 7.22 20.14 16.24
CA GLN A 338 8.07 20.34 17.41
C GLN A 338 9.21 21.31 17.12
N ASN A 339 9.43 22.24 18.01
CA ASN A 339 10.59 23.13 17.98
C ASN A 339 11.81 22.38 18.53
N MET A 340 12.81 22.17 17.67
CA MET A 340 14.01 21.40 18.03
C MET A 340 14.89 22.07 19.10
N ALA A 341 14.72 23.37 19.34
CA ALA A 341 15.52 24.09 20.34
C ALA A 341 14.88 24.16 21.71
N THR A 342 13.54 24.11 21.78
CA THR A 342 12.79 24.29 23.04
C THR A 342 12.00 23.06 23.45
N GLU A 343 11.96 22.04 22.59
CA GLU A 343 11.13 20.83 22.73
C GLU A 343 9.61 21.12 22.80
N ALA A 344 9.20 22.38 22.73
CA ALA A 344 7.78 22.74 22.64
C ALA A 344 7.17 22.18 21.35
N TYR A 345 5.97 21.64 21.45
CA TYR A 345 5.27 21.08 20.30
C TYR A 345 3.83 21.57 20.19
N LEU A 346 3.31 21.50 18.98
CA LEU A 346 1.92 21.74 18.63
C LEU A 346 1.39 20.47 17.96
N GLU A 347 0.15 20.15 18.25
CA GLU A 347 -0.53 18.98 17.72
C GLU A 347 -1.87 19.39 17.09
N PHE A 348 -2.10 18.91 15.88
CA PHE A 348 -3.30 19.20 15.11
C PHE A 348 -3.91 17.88 14.61
N PRO A 349 -5.18 17.59 14.92
CA PRO A 349 -5.80 16.36 14.44
C PRO A 349 -5.88 16.34 12.91
N VAL A 350 -5.58 15.20 12.30
CA VAL A 350 -5.77 14.97 10.87
C VAL A 350 -7.25 14.78 10.62
N GLY A 351 -7.86 15.72 9.92
CA GLY A 351 -9.25 15.63 9.49
C GLY A 351 -9.41 14.70 8.29
N PRO A 352 -10.65 14.28 7.98
CA PRO A 352 -10.91 13.52 6.76
C PRO A 352 -10.50 14.37 5.55
N ALA A 353 -10.00 13.70 4.50
CA ALA A 353 -9.74 14.35 3.22
C ALA A 353 -11.01 15.07 2.78
N SER A 354 -10.91 16.36 2.43
CA SER A 354 -12.08 17.10 1.95
C SER A 354 -12.68 16.33 0.77
N ALA A 355 -14.01 16.14 0.75
CA ALA A 355 -14.74 15.29 -0.20
C ALA A 355 -14.61 15.69 -1.70
N LYS A 356 -13.65 16.55 -2.02
CA LYS A 356 -13.19 16.92 -3.36
C LYS A 356 -11.83 16.30 -3.73
N GLY A 357 -11.37 15.38 -2.95
CA GLY A 357 -10.09 14.73 -3.19
C GLY A 357 -10.12 13.26 -2.88
N VAL A 358 -10.91 12.44 -3.61
CA VAL A 358 -10.17 11.41 -4.29
C VAL A 358 -9.33 12.21 -5.29
N ALA A 359 -8.22 12.77 -4.86
CA ALA A 359 -7.10 12.80 -5.72
C ALA A 359 -6.88 11.31 -6.00
N ALA A 360 -7.48 10.81 -7.09
CA ALA A 360 -6.72 9.92 -7.90
C ALA A 360 -5.36 10.63 -7.95
N ALA A 361 -4.44 10.22 -7.10
CA ALA A 361 -3.02 10.34 -7.33
C ALA A 361 -2.78 9.45 -8.53
N GLY A 362 -2.98 10.00 -9.65
CA GLY A 362 -3.21 9.51 -10.98
C GLY A 362 -3.88 10.58 -11.77
N SER A 363 -3.87 11.85 -11.33
CA SER A 363 -4.22 13.00 -12.12
C SER A 363 -2.94 13.66 -12.60
N GLY A 364 -2.51 13.30 -13.78
CA GLY A 364 -1.57 14.09 -14.58
C GLY A 364 -0.11 14.04 -14.11
N ASP A 365 0.18 14.25 -12.86
CA ASP A 365 1.56 14.35 -12.37
C ASP A 365 2.22 12.98 -12.15
N ASP A 366 1.50 11.98 -11.66
CA ASP A 366 2.02 10.61 -11.51
C ASP A 366 2.30 9.95 -12.86
N ILE A 367 1.38 10.13 -13.83
CA ILE A 367 1.61 9.65 -15.18
C ILE A 367 2.77 10.41 -15.82
N THR A 368 2.88 11.71 -15.57
CA THR A 368 3.98 12.55 -16.05
C THR A 368 5.32 12.05 -15.46
N GLU A 369 5.40 11.84 -14.16
CA GLU A 369 6.60 11.32 -13.49
C GLU A 369 6.94 9.89 -13.94
N PHE A 370 5.93 9.05 -14.11
CA PHE A 370 6.13 7.70 -14.67
C PHE A 370 6.65 7.77 -16.10
N ILE A 371 6.06 8.63 -16.95
CA ILE A 371 6.54 8.84 -18.30
C ILE A 371 7.99 9.33 -18.27
N GLU A 372 8.33 10.34 -17.47
CA GLU A 372 9.70 10.83 -17.32
C GLU A 372 10.69 9.71 -16.95
N LYS A 373 10.29 8.77 -16.09
CA LYS A 373 11.13 7.63 -15.68
C LYS A 373 11.33 6.59 -16.77
N ILE A 374 10.39 6.43 -17.71
CA ILE A 374 10.53 5.49 -18.84
C ILE A 374 11.18 6.12 -20.07
N LEU A 375 11.21 7.46 -20.19
CA LEU A 375 11.82 8.15 -21.33
C LEU A 375 13.27 7.73 -21.63
N PRO A 376 14.14 7.48 -20.64
CA PRO A 376 15.49 6.98 -20.92
C PRO A 376 15.51 5.62 -21.65
N ILE A 377 14.50 4.77 -21.43
CA ILE A 377 14.39 3.49 -22.14
C ILE A 377 13.99 3.75 -23.59
N ILE A 378 13.05 4.67 -23.82
CA ILE A 378 12.60 5.08 -25.16
C ILE A 378 13.76 5.75 -25.93
N ASP A 379 14.50 6.65 -25.27
CA ASP A 379 15.68 7.31 -25.84
C ASP A 379 16.76 6.28 -26.28
N ASN A 380 17.00 5.25 -25.48
CA ASN A 380 17.93 4.19 -25.83
C ASN A 380 17.47 3.36 -27.04
N LEU A 381 16.17 3.08 -27.15
CA LEU A 381 15.57 2.42 -28.30
C LEU A 381 15.64 3.30 -29.54
N GLU A 382 15.34 4.60 -29.39
CA GLU A 382 15.47 5.60 -30.47
C GLU A 382 16.93 5.68 -30.96
N TYR A 383 17.87 5.80 -30.05
CA TYR A 383 19.28 5.82 -30.38
C TYR A 383 19.71 4.55 -31.12
N ALA A 384 19.35 3.38 -30.59
CA ALA A 384 19.68 2.10 -31.21
C ALA A 384 19.03 1.95 -32.60
N SER A 385 17.82 2.47 -32.81
CA SER A 385 17.15 2.43 -34.12
C SER A 385 17.80 3.38 -35.14
N LYS A 386 18.20 4.58 -34.73
CA LYS A 386 18.83 5.60 -35.61
C LYS A 386 20.26 5.24 -36.03
N PHE A 387 21.01 4.55 -35.18
CA PHE A 387 22.42 4.21 -35.43
C PHE A 387 22.65 2.76 -35.86
N ALA A 388 21.60 2.06 -36.19
CA ALA A 388 21.66 0.70 -36.70
C ALA A 388 22.35 0.67 -38.09
N GLN A 389 23.50 0.02 -38.18
CA GLN A 389 24.34 -0.01 -39.41
C GLN A 389 23.87 -0.99 -40.48
N ASP A 390 23.03 -1.97 -40.12
CA ASP A 390 22.48 -3.00 -41.02
C ASP A 390 20.99 -3.18 -40.81
N GLU A 391 20.20 -2.50 -41.61
CA GLU A 391 18.74 -2.53 -41.55
C GLU A 391 18.16 -3.92 -41.93
N ASP A 392 18.91 -4.76 -42.60
CA ASP A 392 18.46 -6.10 -42.99
C ASP A 392 18.68 -7.15 -41.88
N ASN A 393 19.46 -6.84 -40.89
CA ASN A 393 19.69 -7.71 -39.74
C ASN A 393 18.39 -7.93 -38.92
N PRO A 394 17.99 -9.16 -38.65
CA PRO A 394 16.78 -9.45 -37.86
C PRO A 394 16.75 -8.79 -36.48
N TYR A 395 17.88 -8.63 -35.81
CA TYR A 395 17.99 -7.94 -34.51
C TYR A 395 17.72 -6.44 -34.66
N THR A 396 18.27 -5.81 -35.69
CA THR A 396 18.03 -4.40 -36.03
C THR A 396 16.55 -4.15 -36.33
N LYS A 397 15.94 -5.00 -37.16
CA LYS A 397 14.49 -4.94 -37.42
C LYS A 397 13.67 -5.06 -36.15
N GLY A 398 14.06 -5.96 -35.25
CA GLY A 398 13.41 -6.13 -33.95
C GLY A 398 13.49 -4.87 -33.07
N ILE A 399 14.64 -4.19 -33.03
CA ILE A 399 14.82 -2.94 -32.26
C ILE A 399 13.97 -1.82 -32.84
N ILE A 400 14.01 -1.62 -34.17
CA ILE A 400 13.20 -0.61 -34.86
C ILE A 400 11.72 -0.85 -34.59
N GLN A 401 11.26 -2.08 -34.75
CA GLN A 401 9.85 -2.43 -34.50
C GLN A 401 9.43 -2.25 -33.04
N THR A 402 10.35 -2.49 -32.10
CA THR A 402 10.10 -2.27 -30.66
C THR A 402 10.00 -0.77 -30.37
N TYR A 403 10.84 0.07 -30.96
CA TYR A 403 10.77 1.51 -30.83
C TYR A 403 9.46 2.06 -31.43
N GLU A 404 9.11 1.67 -32.65
CA GLU A 404 7.85 2.07 -33.31
C GLU A 404 6.61 1.68 -32.50
N ASN A 405 6.61 0.48 -31.93
CA ASN A 405 5.52 0.04 -31.05
C ASN A 405 5.47 0.86 -29.76
N ALA A 406 6.61 1.20 -29.16
CA ALA A 406 6.67 2.03 -27.97
C ALA A 406 6.13 3.44 -28.24
N VAL A 407 6.52 4.06 -29.35
CA VAL A 407 5.99 5.34 -29.82
C VAL A 407 4.47 5.28 -30.00
N LYS A 408 3.99 4.28 -30.69
CA LYS A 408 2.55 4.08 -30.91
C LYS A 408 1.76 3.94 -29.61
N ILE A 409 2.29 3.20 -28.64
CA ILE A 409 1.67 3.05 -27.30
C ILE A 409 1.62 4.41 -26.59
N LEU A 410 2.68 5.22 -26.68
CA LEU A 410 2.69 6.57 -26.10
C LEU A 410 1.61 7.45 -26.71
N GLU A 411 1.49 7.47 -28.06
CA GLU A 411 0.49 8.24 -28.79
C GLU A 411 -0.95 7.80 -28.48
N GLU A 412 -1.21 6.49 -28.44
CA GLU A 412 -2.52 5.92 -28.08
C GLU A 412 -2.95 6.28 -26.64
N ASN A 413 -1.98 6.59 -25.78
CA ASN A 413 -2.23 7.06 -24.41
C ASN A 413 -2.21 8.59 -24.26
N GLY A 414 -2.24 9.33 -25.37
CA GLY A 414 -2.38 10.79 -25.41
C GLY A 414 -1.08 11.55 -25.16
N ILE A 415 0.06 10.91 -25.39
CA ILE A 415 1.38 11.56 -25.36
C ILE A 415 1.72 11.98 -26.78
N THR A 416 2.01 13.27 -26.97
CA THR A 416 2.44 13.84 -28.23
C THR A 416 3.96 13.98 -28.25
N ILE A 417 4.57 13.57 -29.34
CA ILE A 417 6.02 13.66 -29.55
C ILE A 417 6.36 15.01 -30.16
N ILE A 418 7.39 15.67 -29.62
CA ILE A 418 7.94 16.91 -30.15
C ILE A 418 9.24 16.56 -30.87
N SER A 419 9.23 16.63 -32.20
CA SER A 419 10.41 16.51 -33.05
C SER A 419 10.70 17.85 -33.76
N GLY A 420 10.04 18.15 -34.81
CA GLY A 420 10.07 19.44 -35.50
C GLY A 420 11.29 19.67 -36.39
N GLU A 421 12.02 18.64 -36.82
CA GLU A 421 13.11 18.81 -37.81
C GLU A 421 12.56 19.44 -39.11
N GLY A 422 13.19 20.51 -39.55
CA GLY A 422 12.74 21.29 -40.72
C GLY A 422 11.64 22.32 -40.42
N GLU A 423 11.14 22.40 -39.20
CA GLU A 423 10.10 23.34 -38.77
C GLU A 423 10.70 24.56 -38.04
N PRO A 424 9.96 25.69 -37.94
CA PRO A 424 10.39 26.83 -37.14
C PRO A 424 10.58 26.43 -35.65
N PHE A 425 11.64 26.93 -35.06
CA PHE A 425 11.92 26.72 -33.62
C PHE A 425 10.85 27.33 -32.71
N ASP A 426 10.28 26.56 -31.83
CA ASP A 426 9.31 27.01 -30.82
C ASP A 426 9.87 26.79 -29.40
N PHE A 427 10.19 27.88 -28.71
CA PHE A 427 10.74 27.88 -27.35
C PHE A 427 9.79 27.30 -26.29
N ASN A 428 8.49 27.18 -26.56
CA ASN A 428 7.54 26.57 -25.63
C ASN A 428 7.72 25.05 -25.53
N TYR A 429 8.22 24.43 -26.61
CA TYR A 429 8.32 22.98 -26.74
C TYR A 429 9.75 22.49 -26.94
N GLN A 430 10.67 23.38 -27.29
CA GLN A 430 12.01 23.05 -27.72
C GLN A 430 13.05 23.88 -26.94
N ASN A 431 14.23 23.28 -26.73
CA ASN A 431 15.40 23.92 -26.11
C ASN A 431 16.56 23.88 -27.12
N ALA A 432 16.99 25.04 -27.61
CA ALA A 432 18.12 25.14 -28.52
C ALA A 432 19.44 24.89 -27.75
N VAL A 433 20.08 23.75 -28.00
CA VAL A 433 21.36 23.38 -27.36
C VAL A 433 22.56 23.86 -28.18
N ALA A 434 22.38 24.13 -29.46
CA ALA A 434 23.37 24.73 -30.33
C ALA A 434 22.73 25.52 -31.47
N HIS A 435 23.48 26.50 -32.00
CA HIS A 435 23.16 27.22 -33.19
C HIS A 435 24.24 26.96 -34.25
N VAL A 436 23.82 26.75 -35.50
CA VAL A 436 24.76 26.48 -36.60
C VAL A 436 24.36 27.29 -37.83
N THR A 437 25.34 27.76 -38.56
CA THR A 437 25.06 28.41 -39.85
C THR A 437 24.73 27.35 -40.90
N ASP A 438 23.57 27.43 -41.50
CA ASP A 438 23.12 26.54 -42.57
C ASP A 438 22.45 27.39 -43.67
N VAL A 439 23.04 27.41 -44.83
CA VAL A 439 22.55 28.25 -45.95
C VAL A 439 21.36 27.65 -46.68
N ASP A 440 21.05 26.39 -46.40
CA ASP A 440 19.92 25.66 -47.03
C ASP A 440 18.65 25.72 -46.20
N LEU A 441 18.74 26.23 -44.96
CA LEU A 441 17.62 26.32 -44.02
C LEU A 441 17.32 27.80 -43.70
N PRO A 442 16.03 28.17 -43.56
CA PRO A 442 15.65 29.48 -43.01
C PRO A 442 16.23 29.72 -41.61
N GLU A 443 16.49 30.99 -41.29
CA GLU A 443 16.86 31.34 -39.90
C GLU A 443 15.81 30.88 -38.89
N ASN A 444 16.25 30.47 -37.70
CA ASN A 444 15.40 29.93 -36.64
C ASN A 444 14.65 28.63 -36.99
N THR A 445 15.17 27.82 -37.89
CA THR A 445 14.64 26.51 -38.24
C THR A 445 15.37 25.41 -37.48
N VAL A 446 14.65 24.41 -36.96
CA VAL A 446 15.25 23.24 -36.32
C VAL A 446 15.98 22.41 -37.37
N LYS A 447 17.30 22.37 -37.26
CA LYS A 447 18.15 21.59 -38.17
C LYS A 447 18.18 20.10 -37.74
N GLN A 448 18.23 19.85 -36.46
CA GLN A 448 18.34 18.47 -35.93
C GLN A 448 17.77 18.38 -34.52
N VAL A 449 17.06 17.29 -34.25
CA VAL A 449 16.62 16.91 -32.88
C VAL A 449 17.65 15.99 -32.28
N MET A 450 18.31 16.47 -31.20
CA MET A 450 19.28 15.73 -30.42
C MET A 450 18.64 14.83 -29.38
N GLN A 451 17.49 15.27 -28.83
CA GLN A 451 16.69 14.52 -27.89
C GLN A 451 15.22 14.84 -28.10
N THR A 452 14.41 13.82 -28.27
CA THR A 452 12.97 13.93 -28.50
C THR A 452 12.24 14.48 -27.29
N GLY A 453 11.31 15.43 -27.50
CA GLY A 453 10.47 15.99 -26.46
C GLY A 453 9.09 15.32 -26.41
N TYR A 454 8.38 15.50 -25.29
CA TYR A 454 7.08 14.87 -25.06
C TYR A 454 6.09 15.81 -24.38
N VAL A 455 4.84 15.78 -24.82
CA VAL A 455 3.70 16.50 -24.24
C VAL A 455 2.61 15.49 -23.85
N TYR A 456 2.06 15.62 -22.67
CA TYR A 456 0.92 14.83 -22.21
C TYR A 456 -0.24 15.75 -21.83
N LYS A 457 -1.38 15.60 -22.48
CA LYS A 457 -2.59 16.42 -22.22
C LYS A 457 -2.33 17.93 -22.18
N GLY A 458 -1.46 18.42 -23.06
CA GLY A 458 -1.11 19.84 -23.17
C GLY A 458 -0.03 20.33 -22.19
N LYS A 459 0.47 19.49 -21.29
CA LYS A 459 1.59 19.77 -20.39
C LYS A 459 2.88 19.21 -20.99
N VAL A 460 3.90 20.05 -21.15
CA VAL A 460 5.23 19.60 -21.59
C VAL A 460 5.85 18.75 -20.48
N ILE A 461 6.10 17.49 -20.78
CA ILE A 461 6.82 16.55 -19.88
C ILE A 461 8.32 16.79 -20.01
N ARG A 462 8.79 16.86 -21.25
CA ARG A 462 10.18 17.14 -21.59
C ARG A 462 10.24 17.94 -22.88
N THR A 463 10.98 19.03 -22.89
CA THR A 463 11.26 19.78 -24.11
C THR A 463 12.21 19.00 -25.03
N ALA A 464 12.05 19.15 -26.34
CA ALA A 464 13.02 18.59 -27.26
C ALA A 464 14.32 19.40 -27.24
N SER A 465 15.48 18.73 -27.20
CA SER A 465 16.77 19.39 -27.35
C SER A 465 17.15 19.45 -28.84
N VAL A 466 17.31 20.64 -29.38
CA VAL A 466 17.45 20.85 -30.84
C VAL A 466 18.69 21.68 -31.19
N ILE A 467 19.18 21.49 -32.40
CA ILE A 467 20.13 22.38 -33.07
C ILE A 467 19.35 23.26 -34.05
N VAL A 468 19.57 24.57 -33.95
CA VAL A 468 18.81 25.57 -34.75
C VAL A 468 19.73 26.19 -35.79
N ALA A 469 19.23 26.38 -37.01
CA ALA A 469 19.89 27.12 -38.08
C ALA A 469 19.77 28.63 -37.84
N ASN A 470 20.91 29.34 -38.04
CA ASN A 470 20.99 30.80 -37.95
C ASN A 470 21.31 31.37 -39.32
#